data_b9cd14bf202ff9a98a03282bb9573f0c
#
_entry.id   b9cd14bf202ff9a98a03282bb9573f0c
#
_cell.length_a   1.000
_cell.length_b   1.000
_cell.length_c   1.000
_cell.angle_alpha   90.00
_cell.angle_beta   90.00
_cell.angle_gamma   90.00
#
_symmetry.space_group_name_H-M   'P 1'
#
loop_
_entity.id
_entity.type
_entity.pdbx_description
1 polymer ?
#
loop_
_entity_poly.entity_id
_entity_poly.type
_entity_poly.pdbx_seq_one_letter_code
_entity_poly.pdbx_strand_id
1 'polypeptide(L)'
;MTAELFPEQLERITGYTFRDKSLLLRALTRLAYSKEQGLSEDSHLDALATLGDAVIELIILTRLVKGGEHDKGAVSLKKMDLVNMSVLRDAARSIHLEQYVRWGKGEARMHVWTSGRVLAECMEAFAGALY
;
A
#
# COMPACT_ATOMS: atom_id res chain seq x y z
N MET A 1 -10.01 16.22 -6.37
CA MET A 1 -8.60 16.36 -6.13
C MET A 1 -8.00 17.31 -7.13
N THR A 2 -7.38 18.31 -6.65
CA THR A 2 -7.01 19.45 -7.48
C THR A 2 -5.51 19.57 -7.72
N ALA A 3 -4.69 18.94 -6.90
CA ALA A 3 -3.26 19.04 -7.06
C ALA A 3 -2.70 17.68 -7.50
N GLU A 4 -2.01 17.69 -8.61
CA GLU A 4 -1.21 16.55 -8.99
C GLU A 4 0.08 16.58 -8.16
N LEU A 5 0.25 15.57 -7.30
CA LEU A 5 1.48 15.39 -6.57
C LEU A 5 2.35 14.41 -7.33
N PHE A 6 3.62 14.74 -7.47
CA PHE A 6 4.55 13.88 -8.17
C PHE A 6 5.01 12.74 -7.27
N PRO A 7 5.11 11.51 -7.78
CA PRO A 7 5.57 10.37 -6.99
C PRO A 7 6.94 10.59 -6.31
N GLU A 8 7.76 11.47 -6.85
CA GLU A 8 9.05 11.81 -6.26
C GLU A 8 8.92 12.41 -4.86
N GLN A 9 7.80 13.08 -4.57
CA GLN A 9 7.54 13.60 -3.22
C GLN A 9 7.35 12.45 -2.24
N LEU A 10 6.65 11.39 -2.68
CA LEU A 10 6.45 10.20 -1.86
C LEU A 10 7.79 9.49 -1.59
N GLU A 11 8.66 9.44 -2.59
CA GLU A 11 10.01 8.90 -2.40
C GLU A 11 10.79 9.68 -1.34
N ARG A 12 10.69 11.00 -1.34
CA ARG A 12 11.36 11.84 -0.34
C ARG A 12 10.80 11.60 1.06
N ILE A 13 9.48 11.47 1.18
CA ILE A 13 8.83 11.21 2.48
C ILE A 13 9.28 9.86 3.05
N THR A 14 9.37 8.85 2.22
CA THR A 14 9.72 7.48 2.65
C THR A 14 11.21 7.22 2.71
N GLY A 15 12.03 8.07 2.08
CA GLY A 15 13.47 7.90 2.02
C GLY A 15 13.94 6.83 1.04
N TYR A 16 13.07 6.33 0.18
CA TYR A 16 13.40 5.31 -0.81
C TYR A 16 13.17 5.82 -2.22
N THR A 17 14.20 5.70 -3.08
CA THR A 17 14.12 6.09 -4.49
C THR A 17 13.97 4.83 -5.33
N PHE A 18 12.88 4.73 -6.08
CA PHE A 18 12.63 3.57 -6.93
C PHE A 18 13.57 3.59 -8.13
N ARG A 19 14.17 2.42 -8.42
CA ARG A 19 14.95 2.22 -9.63
C ARG A 19 14.05 2.15 -10.85
N ASP A 20 12.92 1.49 -10.71
CA ASP A 20 11.90 1.39 -11.77
C ASP A 20 10.71 2.26 -11.37
N LYS A 21 10.60 3.43 -11.99
CA LYS A 21 9.51 4.37 -11.72
C LYS A 21 8.16 3.84 -12.18
N SER A 22 8.13 2.95 -13.16
CA SER A 22 6.88 2.33 -13.60
C SER A 22 6.28 1.44 -12.52
N LEU A 23 7.12 0.81 -11.73
CA LEU A 23 6.68 0.01 -10.59
C LEU A 23 6.00 0.86 -9.51
N LEU A 24 6.57 2.01 -9.22
CA LEU A 24 5.95 2.97 -8.30
C LEU A 24 4.60 3.44 -8.82
N LEU A 25 4.53 3.83 -10.09
CA LEU A 25 3.27 4.26 -10.70
C LEU A 25 2.23 3.14 -10.66
N ARG A 26 2.63 1.92 -10.94
CA ARG A 26 1.74 0.75 -10.85
C ARG A 26 1.17 0.60 -9.44
N ALA A 27 2.01 0.75 -8.42
CA ALA A 27 1.58 0.66 -7.02
C ALA A 27 0.60 1.76 -6.63
N LEU A 28 0.56 2.85 -7.37
CA LEU A 28 -0.30 4.00 -7.11
C LEU A 28 -1.50 4.08 -8.07
N THR A 29 -1.75 3.04 -8.85
CA THR A 29 -2.81 3.06 -9.86
C THR A 29 -3.92 2.09 -9.50
N ARG A 30 -5.12 2.61 -9.28
CA ARG A 30 -6.31 1.80 -9.03
C ARG A 30 -6.76 1.12 -10.33
N LEU A 31 -7.35 -0.07 -10.18
CA LEU A 31 -7.92 -0.81 -11.31
C LEU A 31 -8.93 0.03 -12.09
N ALA A 32 -9.80 0.76 -11.39
CA ALA A 32 -10.79 1.61 -12.03
C ALA A 32 -10.15 2.67 -12.93
N TYR A 33 -9.08 3.32 -12.43
CA TYR A 33 -8.32 4.28 -13.24
C TYR A 33 -7.72 3.62 -14.49
N SER A 34 -7.10 2.47 -14.30
CA SER A 34 -6.48 1.72 -15.39
C SER A 34 -7.48 1.41 -16.50
N LYS A 35 -8.67 0.96 -16.12
CA LYS A 35 -9.74 0.66 -17.09
C LYS A 35 -10.25 1.92 -17.80
N GLU A 36 -10.45 3.00 -17.07
CA GLU A 36 -10.92 4.27 -17.65
C GLU A 36 -9.95 4.83 -18.67
N GLN A 37 -8.65 4.64 -18.45
CA GLN A 37 -7.60 5.14 -19.33
C GLN A 37 -7.18 4.15 -20.41
N GLY A 38 -7.78 2.95 -20.44
CA GLY A 38 -7.43 1.92 -21.42
C GLY A 38 -5.99 1.41 -21.28
N LEU A 39 -5.47 1.39 -20.05
CA LEU A 39 -4.12 0.89 -19.79
C LEU A 39 -4.08 -0.63 -19.81
N SER A 40 -2.87 -1.19 -19.91
CA SER A 40 -2.66 -2.63 -19.91
C SER A 40 -3.09 -3.29 -18.59
N GLU A 41 -3.35 -4.60 -18.63
CA GLU A 41 -3.83 -5.33 -17.45
C GLU A 41 -2.84 -5.35 -16.29
N ASP A 42 -1.57 -5.16 -16.56
CA ASP A 42 -0.51 -5.15 -15.54
C ASP A 42 -0.14 -3.75 -15.05
N SER A 43 -1.01 -2.77 -15.25
CA SER A 43 -0.72 -1.36 -14.93
C SER A 43 -1.36 -0.88 -13.63
N HIS A 44 -2.01 -1.77 -12.87
CA HIS A 44 -2.67 -1.41 -11.62
C HIS A 44 -2.10 -2.16 -10.41
N LEU A 45 -2.56 -1.79 -9.23
CA LEU A 45 -1.94 -2.16 -7.97
C LEU A 45 -2.36 -3.51 -7.37
N ASP A 46 -3.36 -4.20 -7.92
CA ASP A 46 -3.97 -5.36 -7.25
C ASP A 46 -2.97 -6.48 -6.92
N ALA A 47 -2.14 -6.88 -7.89
CA ALA A 47 -1.14 -7.92 -7.63
C ALA A 47 -0.08 -7.46 -6.63
N LEU A 48 0.29 -6.19 -6.66
CA LEU A 48 1.25 -5.63 -5.71
C LEU A 48 0.68 -5.59 -4.30
N ALA A 49 -0.63 -5.36 -4.16
CA ALA A 49 -1.28 -5.40 -2.85
C ALA A 49 -1.23 -6.83 -2.26
N THR A 50 -1.46 -7.84 -3.08
CA THR A 50 -1.34 -9.23 -2.65
C THR A 50 0.07 -9.57 -2.22
N LEU A 51 1.05 -9.16 -3.02
CA LEU A 51 2.47 -9.34 -2.66
C LEU A 51 2.81 -8.59 -1.37
N GLY A 52 2.37 -7.36 -1.26
CA GLY A 52 2.66 -6.51 -0.11
C GLY A 52 2.10 -7.06 1.20
N ASP A 53 0.92 -7.64 1.16
CA ASP A 53 0.34 -8.32 2.32
C ASP A 53 1.28 -9.41 2.84
N ALA A 54 1.78 -10.26 1.95
CA ALA A 54 2.71 -11.33 2.30
C ALA A 54 4.05 -10.78 2.80
N VAL A 55 4.56 -9.72 2.19
CA VAL A 55 5.83 -9.08 2.57
C VAL A 55 5.73 -8.51 3.98
N ILE A 56 4.67 -7.78 4.27
CA ILE A 56 4.45 -7.19 5.60
C ILE A 56 4.37 -8.28 6.66
N GLU A 57 3.60 -9.34 6.39
CA GLU A 57 3.49 -10.47 7.31
C GLU A 57 4.84 -11.12 7.56
N LEU A 58 5.60 -11.37 6.51
CA LEU A 58 6.92 -11.99 6.63
C LEU A 58 7.87 -11.16 7.50
N ILE A 59 7.89 -9.85 7.28
CA ILE A 59 8.76 -8.94 8.04
C ILE A 59 8.38 -8.97 9.52
N ILE A 60 7.11 -8.86 9.84
CA ILE A 60 6.63 -8.83 11.22
C ILE A 60 6.87 -10.18 11.91
N LEU A 61 6.54 -11.28 11.26
CA LEU A 61 6.77 -12.61 11.81
C LEU A 61 8.26 -12.87 12.06
N THR A 62 9.10 -12.46 11.12
CA THR A 62 10.56 -12.60 11.26
C THR A 62 11.06 -11.83 12.47
N ARG A 63 10.59 -10.60 12.68
CA ARG A 63 10.99 -9.80 13.84
C ARG A 63 10.52 -10.41 15.15
N LEU A 64 9.31 -10.95 15.19
CA LEU A 64 8.78 -11.59 16.40
C LEU A 64 9.58 -12.82 16.77
N VAL A 65 9.89 -13.68 15.80
CA VAL A 65 10.66 -14.88 16.04
C VAL A 65 12.10 -14.55 16.47
N LYS A 66 12.76 -13.62 15.78
CA LYS A 66 14.11 -13.18 16.14
C LYS A 66 14.15 -12.46 17.49
N GLY A 67 13.05 -11.86 17.90
CA GLY A 67 12.90 -11.21 19.19
C GLY A 67 12.67 -12.17 20.36
N GLY A 68 12.63 -13.47 20.10
CA GLY A 68 12.53 -14.50 21.14
C GLY A 68 11.14 -15.09 21.34
N GLU A 69 10.17 -14.76 20.50
CA GLU A 69 8.84 -15.38 20.59
C GLU A 69 8.91 -16.84 20.13
N HIS A 70 8.46 -17.75 20.95
CA HIS A 70 8.51 -19.20 20.67
C HIS A 70 7.13 -19.81 20.54
N ASP A 71 6.12 -19.21 21.16
CA ASP A 71 4.79 -19.76 21.17
C ASP A 71 4.01 -19.35 19.92
N LYS A 72 3.47 -20.33 19.21
CA LYS A 72 2.71 -20.12 17.99
C LYS A 72 1.51 -19.20 18.20
N GLY A 73 0.79 -19.37 19.30
CA GLY A 73 -0.37 -18.54 19.62
C GLY A 73 0.03 -17.10 19.90
N ALA A 74 1.08 -16.88 20.66
CA ALA A 74 1.60 -15.56 20.98
C ALA A 74 2.07 -14.82 19.72
N VAL A 75 2.80 -15.53 18.84
CA VAL A 75 3.25 -14.96 17.56
C VAL A 75 2.04 -14.52 16.71
N SER A 76 1.03 -15.37 16.59
CA SER A 76 -0.17 -15.07 15.81
C SER A 76 -0.94 -13.86 16.37
N LEU A 77 -1.11 -13.78 17.68
CA LEU A 77 -1.80 -12.66 18.32
C LEU A 77 -1.04 -11.34 18.16
N LYS A 78 0.26 -11.37 18.37
CA LYS A 78 1.09 -10.17 18.19
C LYS A 78 1.12 -9.71 16.75
N LYS A 79 1.16 -10.65 15.80
CA LYS A 79 1.06 -10.29 14.38
C LYS A 79 -0.26 -9.56 14.09
N MET A 80 -1.38 -10.05 14.60
CA MET A 80 -2.68 -9.41 14.41
C MET A 80 -2.72 -8.00 14.97
N ASP A 81 -2.06 -7.75 16.09
CA ASP A 81 -1.99 -6.42 16.70
C ASP A 81 -1.11 -5.47 15.88
N LEU A 82 -0.05 -5.98 15.28
CA LEU A 82 0.93 -5.18 14.54
C LEU A 82 0.58 -5.01 13.07
N VAL A 83 -0.12 -5.99 12.48
CA VAL A 83 -0.52 -5.96 11.07
C VAL A 83 -2.02 -6.17 10.99
N ASN A 84 -2.75 -5.09 10.90
CA ASN A 84 -4.18 -5.12 10.70
C ASN A 84 -4.59 -3.92 9.85
N MET A 85 -5.83 -3.91 9.42
CA MET A 85 -6.35 -2.86 8.55
C MET A 85 -6.20 -1.46 9.14
N SER A 86 -6.41 -1.31 10.44
CA SER A 86 -6.29 -0.01 11.11
C SER A 86 -4.85 0.50 11.11
N VAL A 87 -3.88 -0.36 11.38
CA VAL A 87 -2.46 0.00 11.36
C VAL A 87 -2.03 0.41 9.96
N LEU A 88 -2.42 -0.37 8.95
CA LEU A 88 -2.08 -0.09 7.55
C LEU A 88 -2.72 1.23 7.08
N ARG A 89 -3.98 1.45 7.44
CA ARG A 89 -4.67 2.70 7.16
C ARG A 89 -3.95 3.90 7.78
N ASP A 90 -3.58 3.78 9.06
CA ASP A 90 -2.91 4.87 9.75
C ASP A 90 -1.53 5.15 9.17
N ALA A 91 -0.80 4.10 8.77
CA ALA A 91 0.47 4.26 8.07
C ALA A 91 0.28 5.00 6.73
N ALA A 92 -0.72 4.62 5.96
CA ALA A 92 -1.03 5.30 4.70
C ALA A 92 -1.37 6.78 4.92
N ARG A 93 -2.15 7.08 5.94
CA ARG A 93 -2.52 8.46 6.28
C ARG A 93 -1.32 9.29 6.72
N SER A 94 -0.38 8.68 7.43
CA SER A 94 0.81 9.39 7.92
C SER A 94 1.69 9.91 6.79
N ILE A 95 1.69 9.24 5.63
CA ILE A 95 2.44 9.67 4.46
C ILE A 95 1.55 10.31 3.39
N HIS A 96 0.28 10.55 3.69
CA HIS A 96 -0.71 11.12 2.78
C HIS A 96 -0.81 10.36 1.46
N LEU A 97 -0.80 9.03 1.55
CA LEU A 97 -0.74 8.15 0.38
C LEU A 97 -1.89 8.39 -0.59
N GLU A 98 -3.09 8.72 -0.08
CA GLU A 98 -4.28 8.97 -0.89
C GLU A 98 -4.09 10.12 -1.89
N GLN A 99 -3.15 11.02 -1.64
CA GLN A 99 -2.88 12.16 -2.53
C GLN A 99 -2.07 11.77 -3.75
N TYR A 100 -1.41 10.61 -3.71
CA TYR A 100 -0.55 10.14 -4.79
C TYR A 100 -1.21 9.06 -5.65
N VAL A 101 -2.29 8.47 -5.18
CA VAL A 101 -2.98 7.37 -5.88
C VAL A 101 -3.79 7.92 -7.04
N ARG A 102 -3.72 7.24 -8.17
CA ARG A 102 -4.54 7.56 -9.34
C ARG A 102 -5.88 6.84 -9.20
N TRP A 103 -6.88 7.59 -8.80
CA TRP A 103 -8.23 7.09 -8.52
C TRP A 103 -9.08 7.07 -9.79
N GLY A 104 -10.00 6.11 -9.90
CA GLY A 104 -11.06 6.17 -10.89
C GLY A 104 -11.97 7.36 -10.60
N LYS A 105 -12.67 7.87 -11.62
CA LYS A 105 -13.55 9.05 -11.47
C LYS A 105 -14.65 8.82 -10.44
N GLY A 106 -15.28 7.66 -10.47
CA GLY A 106 -16.32 7.32 -9.49
C GLY A 106 -15.74 7.18 -8.08
N GLU A 107 -14.56 6.59 -7.96
CA GLU A 107 -13.86 6.49 -6.69
C GLU A 107 -13.55 7.86 -6.11
N ALA A 108 -13.07 8.77 -6.94
CA ALA A 108 -12.76 10.14 -6.51
C ALA A 108 -14.01 10.88 -6.05
N ARG A 109 -15.13 10.75 -6.77
CA ARG A 109 -16.39 11.37 -6.37
C ARG A 109 -16.90 10.88 -5.03
N MET A 110 -16.71 9.60 -4.74
CA MET A 110 -17.16 8.98 -3.51
C MET A 110 -16.14 9.10 -2.37
N HIS A 111 -15.01 9.70 -2.63
CA HIS A 111 -13.90 9.82 -1.67
C HIS A 111 -13.60 8.47 -1.02
N VAL A 112 -13.38 7.43 -1.85
CA VAL A 112 -13.22 6.06 -1.37
C VAL A 112 -12.02 5.88 -0.44
N TRP A 113 -11.06 6.79 -0.46
CA TRP A 113 -9.93 6.77 0.46
C TRP A 113 -10.32 7.02 1.93
N THR A 114 -11.53 7.45 2.19
CA THR A 114 -12.04 7.55 3.56
C THR A 114 -12.35 6.16 4.14
N SER A 115 -12.50 5.16 3.27
CA SER A 115 -12.59 3.77 3.70
C SER A 115 -11.23 3.27 4.14
N GLY A 116 -11.14 2.80 5.37
CA GLY A 116 -9.90 2.24 5.90
C GLY A 116 -9.41 1.04 5.10
N ARG A 117 -10.31 0.25 4.56
CA ARG A 117 -9.97 -0.93 3.75
C ARG A 117 -9.26 -0.54 2.46
N VAL A 118 -9.74 0.48 1.76
CA VAL A 118 -9.15 0.93 0.49
C VAL A 118 -7.73 1.49 0.73
N LEU A 119 -7.57 2.31 1.75
CA LEU A 119 -6.26 2.85 2.09
C LEU A 119 -5.27 1.76 2.54
N ALA A 120 -5.74 0.79 3.31
CA ALA A 120 -4.91 -0.35 3.72
C ALA A 120 -4.40 -1.12 2.50
N GLU A 121 -5.27 -1.37 1.52
CA GLU A 121 -4.89 -2.03 0.28
C GLU A 121 -3.85 -1.23 -0.50
N CYS A 122 -4.02 0.07 -0.58
CA CYS A 122 -3.02 0.95 -1.22
C CYS A 122 -1.67 0.88 -0.51
N MET A 123 -1.68 0.82 0.81
CA MET A 123 -0.44 0.69 1.59
C MET A 123 0.23 -0.65 1.34
N GLU A 124 -0.53 -1.73 1.26
CA GLU A 124 -0.01 -3.04 0.92
C GLU A 124 0.64 -3.03 -0.47
N ALA A 125 -0.01 -2.41 -1.45
CA ALA A 125 0.54 -2.30 -2.80
C ALA A 125 1.86 -1.53 -2.81
N PHE A 126 1.92 -0.44 -2.07
CA PHE A 126 3.15 0.34 -1.95
C PHE A 126 4.27 -0.49 -1.31
N ALA A 127 3.96 -1.23 -0.25
CA ALA A 127 4.91 -2.16 0.38
C ALA A 127 5.37 -3.25 -0.59
N GLY A 128 4.48 -3.79 -1.40
CA GLY A 128 4.81 -4.77 -2.43
C GLY A 128 5.79 -4.22 -3.46
N ALA A 129 5.60 -2.97 -3.85
CA ALA A 129 6.51 -2.29 -4.78
C ALA A 129 7.88 -2.01 -4.17
N LEU A 130 7.93 -1.71 -2.87
CA LEU A 130 9.19 -1.46 -2.16
C LEU A 130 10.04 -2.73 -2.04
N TYR A 131 9.41 -3.88 -1.98
CA TYR A 131 10.10 -5.15 -1.88
C TYR A 131 10.83 -5.49 -3.19
#